data_922a49fd2cfa14cdd281db7af047e633
#
_entry.id   922a49fd2cfa14cdd281db7af047e633
#
_cell.length_a   1.000
_cell.length_b   1.000
_cell.length_c   1.000
_cell.angle_alpha   90.00
_cell.angle_beta   90.00
_cell.angle_gamma   90.00
#
_symmetry.space_group_name_H-M   'P 1'
#
loop_
_entity.id
_entity.type
_entity.pdbx_description
1 polymer ?
#
loop_
_entity_poly.entity_id
_entity_poly.type
_entity_poly.pdbx_seq_one_letter_code
_entity_poly.pdbx_strand_id
1 'polypeptide(L)'
;LGKKKRYSKEALKDLESSLILMGDMYADVLEMMVTGNEDGSAEIQKKKEKVMDLDIEMRKAHMNRVGKGKCVANLTVPFGQILHDIDRMGNCCVNIADAVTGQTKLRNFMNVRQEQAS
;
A
#
# COMPACT_ATOMS: atom_id res chain seq x y z
N LEU A 1 5.31 3.75 32.90
CA LEU A 1 4.49 4.77 32.30
C LEU A 1 4.28 4.52 30.81
N GLY A 2 5.22 4.92 29.95
CA GLY A 2 5.15 4.65 28.52
C GLY A 2 5.09 3.17 28.18
N LYS A 3 5.56 2.32 29.05
CA LYS A 3 5.57 0.88 28.86
C LYS A 3 4.17 0.27 28.75
N LYS A 4 3.19 0.88 29.37
CA LYS A 4 1.79 0.40 29.36
C LYS A 4 1.07 0.77 28.07
N LYS A 5 1.63 1.66 27.26
CA LYS A 5 1.02 2.14 26.00
C LYS A 5 1.70 1.51 24.80
N ARG A 6 1.83 0.20 24.80
CA ARG A 6 2.44 -0.54 23.70
C ARG A 6 1.39 -1.30 22.95
N TYR A 7 1.61 -1.40 21.64
CA TYR A 7 0.82 -2.28 20.82
C TYR A 7 1.10 -3.74 21.20
N SER A 8 0.09 -4.59 21.05
CA SER A 8 0.26 -6.02 21.29
C SER A 8 1.24 -6.62 20.29
N LYS A 9 1.77 -7.81 20.63
CA LYS A 9 2.66 -8.53 19.71
C LYS A 9 1.94 -8.85 18.40
N GLU A 10 0.66 -9.19 18.48
CA GLU A 10 -0.16 -9.49 17.31
C GLU A 10 -0.31 -8.26 16.42
N ALA A 11 -0.57 -7.09 17.01
CA ALA A 11 -0.69 -5.84 16.26
C ALA A 11 0.62 -5.50 15.57
N LEU A 12 1.75 -5.62 16.27
CA LEU A 12 3.06 -5.32 15.70
C LEU A 12 3.40 -6.28 14.55
N LYS A 13 3.04 -7.55 14.69
CA LYS A 13 3.26 -8.54 13.64
C LYS A 13 2.45 -8.22 12.39
N ASP A 14 1.19 -7.83 12.58
CA ASP A 14 0.32 -7.45 11.47
C ASP A 14 0.84 -6.20 10.76
N LEU A 15 1.29 -5.20 11.54
CA LEU A 15 1.89 -3.99 10.98
C LEU A 15 3.17 -4.32 10.21
N GLU A 16 4.00 -5.20 10.74
CA GLU A 16 5.22 -5.65 10.06
C GLU A 16 4.89 -6.29 8.72
N SER A 17 3.90 -7.19 8.68
CA SER A 17 3.46 -7.84 7.44
C SER A 17 3.01 -6.82 6.41
N SER A 18 2.24 -5.82 6.85
CA SER A 18 1.75 -4.76 5.99
C SER A 18 2.90 -3.91 5.44
N LEU A 19 3.88 -3.59 6.28
CA LEU A 19 5.04 -2.79 5.86
C LEU A 19 5.96 -3.54 4.91
N ILE A 20 6.13 -4.85 5.11
CA ILE A 20 6.89 -5.69 4.19
C ILE A 20 6.23 -5.70 2.81
N LEU A 21 4.91 -5.88 2.79
CA LEU A 21 4.15 -5.85 1.55
C LEU A 21 4.27 -4.50 0.84
N MET A 22 4.27 -3.42 1.63
CA MET A 22 4.47 -2.07 1.11
C MET A 22 5.86 -1.90 0.50
N GLY A 23 6.89 -2.45 1.14
CA GLY A 23 8.25 -2.44 0.61
C GLY A 23 8.34 -3.16 -0.73
N ASP A 24 7.64 -4.29 -0.86
CA ASP A 24 7.56 -5.03 -2.12
C ASP A 24 6.89 -4.21 -3.21
N MET A 25 5.83 -3.46 -2.88
CA MET A 25 5.16 -2.58 -3.84
C MET A 25 6.09 -1.48 -4.33
N TYR A 26 6.88 -0.88 -3.44
CA TYR A 26 7.85 0.14 -3.83
C TYR A 26 8.92 -0.44 -4.76
N ALA A 27 9.39 -1.64 -4.48
CA ALA A 27 10.36 -2.32 -5.33
C ALA A 27 9.78 -2.58 -6.73
N ASP A 28 8.53 -3.02 -6.79
CA ASP A 28 7.84 -3.27 -8.06
C ASP A 28 7.68 -1.99 -8.87
N VAL A 29 7.30 -0.90 -8.22
CA VAL A 29 7.12 0.41 -8.86
C VAL A 29 8.46 0.91 -9.40
N LEU A 30 9.52 0.80 -8.60
CA LEU A 30 10.85 1.22 -9.01
C LEU A 30 11.31 0.43 -10.23
N GLU A 31 11.08 -0.87 -10.24
CA GLU A 31 11.41 -1.71 -11.39
C GLU A 31 10.65 -1.27 -12.65
N MET A 32 9.35 -0.98 -12.52
CA MET A 32 8.57 -0.45 -13.63
C MET A 32 9.16 0.85 -14.17
N MET A 33 9.58 1.74 -13.30
CA MET A 33 10.17 3.02 -13.69
C MET A 33 11.49 2.84 -14.44
N VAL A 34 12.31 1.89 -13.99
CA VAL A 34 13.62 1.61 -14.58
C VAL A 34 13.49 0.89 -15.94
N THR A 35 12.61 -0.10 -16.02
CA THR A 35 12.47 -0.94 -17.21
C THR A 35 11.44 -0.42 -18.19
N GLY A 36 10.50 0.42 -17.74
CA GLY A 36 9.36 0.84 -18.56
C GLY A 36 8.35 -0.26 -18.79
N ASN A 37 8.47 -1.39 -18.11
CA ASN A 37 7.62 -2.55 -18.30
C ASN A 37 6.29 -2.36 -17.58
N GLU A 38 5.18 -2.44 -18.31
CA GLU A 38 3.84 -2.26 -17.78
C GLU A 38 3.29 -3.49 -17.06
N ASP A 39 3.92 -4.65 -17.25
CA ASP A 39 3.40 -5.92 -16.73
C ASP A 39 3.39 -5.97 -15.20
N GLY A 40 4.20 -5.15 -14.54
CA GLY A 40 4.24 -5.07 -13.08
C GLY A 40 2.99 -4.44 -12.46
N SER A 41 2.19 -3.74 -13.26
CA SER A 41 1.01 -3.03 -12.76
C SER A 41 -0.01 -3.97 -12.09
N ALA A 42 -0.23 -5.15 -12.67
CA ALA A 42 -1.16 -6.14 -12.12
C ALA A 42 -0.70 -6.66 -10.75
N GLU A 43 0.60 -6.87 -10.59
CA GLU A 43 1.17 -7.33 -9.31
C GLU A 43 1.05 -6.25 -8.24
N ILE A 44 1.26 -5.00 -8.59
CA ILE A 44 1.10 -3.86 -7.68
C ILE A 44 -0.36 -3.77 -7.23
N GLN A 45 -1.31 -3.93 -8.14
CA GLN A 45 -2.73 -3.89 -7.81
C GLN A 45 -3.13 -5.03 -6.87
N LYS A 46 -2.63 -6.23 -7.08
CA LYS A 46 -2.87 -7.38 -6.20
C LYS A 46 -2.32 -7.11 -4.79
N LYS A 47 -1.12 -6.56 -4.70
CA LYS A 47 -0.52 -6.23 -3.42
C LYS A 47 -1.29 -5.15 -2.71
N LYS A 48 -1.80 -4.16 -3.45
CA LYS A 48 -2.66 -3.13 -2.88
C LYS A 48 -3.92 -3.72 -2.27
N GLU A 49 -4.55 -4.66 -2.96
CA GLU A 49 -5.73 -5.34 -2.44
C GLU A 49 -5.42 -6.09 -1.14
N LYS A 50 -4.27 -6.74 -1.05
CA LYS A 50 -3.82 -7.41 0.18
C LYS A 50 -3.60 -6.42 1.30
N VAL A 51 -3.03 -5.26 1.02
CA VAL A 51 -2.84 -4.19 2.02
C VAL A 51 -4.20 -3.74 2.55
N MET A 52 -5.17 -3.56 1.67
CA MET A 52 -6.53 -3.16 2.06
C MET A 52 -7.20 -4.22 2.93
N ASP A 53 -7.07 -5.49 2.58
CA ASP A 53 -7.63 -6.59 3.36
C ASP A 53 -6.98 -6.66 4.75
N LEU A 54 -5.67 -6.51 4.82
CA LEU A 54 -4.94 -6.47 6.08
C LEU A 54 -5.38 -5.28 6.93
N ASP A 55 -5.62 -4.13 6.31
CA ASP A 55 -6.10 -2.95 7.01
C ASP A 55 -7.43 -3.24 7.72
N ILE A 56 -8.38 -3.81 7.00
CA ILE A 56 -9.69 -4.16 7.56
C ILE A 56 -9.53 -5.14 8.71
N GLU A 57 -8.74 -6.18 8.52
CA GLU A 57 -8.50 -7.20 9.54
C GLU A 57 -7.83 -6.62 10.78
N MET A 58 -6.83 -5.77 10.58
CA MET A 58 -6.10 -5.12 11.69
C MET A 58 -7.00 -4.22 12.50
N ARG A 59 -7.88 -3.45 11.85
CA ARG A 59 -8.83 -2.58 12.56
C ARG A 59 -9.80 -3.40 13.40
N LYS A 60 -10.35 -4.46 12.83
CA LYS A 60 -11.25 -5.36 13.55
C LYS A 60 -10.57 -6.03 14.73
N ALA A 61 -9.35 -6.54 14.51
CA ALA A 61 -8.60 -7.21 15.56
C ALA A 61 -8.24 -6.25 16.69
N HIS A 62 -7.87 -5.01 16.36
CA HIS A 62 -7.56 -3.99 17.37
C HIS A 62 -8.79 -3.68 18.23
N MET A 63 -9.93 -3.42 17.61
CA MET A 63 -11.16 -3.12 18.33
C MET A 63 -11.60 -4.30 19.21
N ASN A 64 -11.41 -5.51 18.74
CA ASN A 64 -11.70 -6.70 19.52
C ASN A 64 -10.79 -6.79 20.77
N ARG A 65 -9.49 -6.51 20.60
CA ARG A 65 -8.55 -6.50 21.72
C ARG A 65 -8.89 -5.41 22.74
N VAL A 66 -9.27 -4.23 22.27
CA VAL A 66 -9.71 -3.13 23.14
C VAL A 66 -10.93 -3.55 23.93
N GLY A 67 -11.92 -4.15 23.26
CA GLY A 67 -13.16 -4.61 23.92
C GLY A 67 -12.92 -5.69 24.97
N LYS A 68 -11.87 -6.49 24.80
CA LYS A 68 -11.49 -7.54 25.77
C LYS A 68 -10.49 -7.06 26.82
N GLY A 69 -10.14 -5.78 26.82
CA GLY A 69 -9.16 -5.22 27.75
C GLY A 69 -7.73 -5.65 27.49
N LYS A 70 -7.44 -6.25 26.32
CA LYS A 70 -6.11 -6.74 25.96
C LYS A 70 -5.25 -5.68 25.28
N CYS A 71 -5.84 -4.54 24.92
CA CYS A 71 -5.14 -3.43 24.29
C CYS A 71 -5.64 -2.13 24.90
N VAL A 72 -4.75 -1.16 25.01
CA VAL A 72 -5.08 0.15 25.56
C VAL A 72 -5.89 0.94 24.54
N ALA A 73 -7.08 1.41 24.95
CA ALA A 73 -8.00 2.11 24.06
C ALA A 73 -7.41 3.38 23.46
N ASN A 74 -6.54 4.08 24.20
CA ASN A 74 -5.95 5.34 23.71
C ASN A 74 -4.91 5.13 22.60
N LEU A 75 -4.58 3.89 22.24
CA LEU A 75 -3.76 3.59 21.08
C LEU A 75 -4.60 3.48 19.80
N THR A 76 -5.93 3.52 19.91
CA THR A 76 -6.82 3.36 18.74
C THR A 76 -6.61 4.45 17.70
N VAL A 77 -6.50 5.71 18.13
CA VAL A 77 -6.32 6.83 17.19
C VAL A 77 -4.96 6.77 16.49
N PRO A 78 -3.82 6.63 17.21
CA PRO A 78 -2.54 6.51 16.52
C PRO A 78 -2.44 5.24 15.67
N PHE A 79 -3.07 4.14 16.07
CA PHE A 79 -3.10 2.92 15.25
C PHE A 79 -3.84 3.17 13.94
N GLY A 80 -4.99 3.82 14.01
CA GLY A 80 -5.75 4.20 12.82
C GLY A 80 -4.97 5.13 11.90
N GLN A 81 -4.19 6.05 12.47
CA GLN A 81 -3.35 6.95 11.70
C GLN A 81 -2.24 6.20 10.97
N ILE A 82 -1.62 5.23 11.64
CA ILE A 82 -0.59 4.38 11.01
C ILE A 82 -1.19 3.63 9.82
N LEU A 83 -2.37 3.02 10.00
CA LEU A 83 -3.03 2.27 8.93
C LEU A 83 -3.42 3.19 7.77
N HIS A 84 -3.88 4.40 8.09
CA HIS A 84 -4.21 5.40 7.07
C HIS A 84 -2.97 5.76 6.25
N ASP A 85 -1.83 5.95 6.91
CA ASP A 85 -0.59 6.30 6.22
C ASP A 85 -0.09 5.16 5.34
N ILE A 86 -0.24 3.91 5.79
CA ILE A 86 0.10 2.73 4.98
C ILE A 86 -0.79 2.68 3.72
N ASP A 87 -2.09 2.94 3.87
CA ASP A 87 -3.01 3.00 2.74
C ASP A 87 -2.61 4.09 1.74
N ARG A 88 -2.21 5.25 2.24
CA ARG A 88 -1.75 6.35 1.38
C ARG A 88 -0.48 5.96 0.61
N MET A 89 0.46 5.27 1.25
CA MET A 89 1.65 4.78 0.57
C MET A 89 1.28 3.81 -0.55
N GLY A 90 0.32 2.93 -0.30
CA GLY A 90 -0.18 2.00 -1.32
C GLY A 90 -0.81 2.74 -2.50
N ASN A 91 -1.59 3.78 -2.22
CA ASN A 91 -2.19 4.61 -3.27
C ASN A 91 -1.11 5.31 -4.09
N CYS A 92 -0.03 5.79 -3.44
CA CYS A 92 1.09 6.42 -4.13
C CYS A 92 1.74 5.44 -5.10
N CYS A 93 1.96 4.19 -4.69
CA CYS A 93 2.54 3.17 -5.56
C CYS A 93 1.67 2.91 -6.79
N VAL A 94 0.36 2.79 -6.60
CA VAL A 94 -0.58 2.58 -7.71
C VAL A 94 -0.56 3.80 -8.65
N ASN A 95 -0.55 5.00 -8.10
CA ASN A 95 -0.52 6.23 -8.90
C ASN A 95 0.76 6.33 -9.73
N ILE A 96 1.91 5.94 -9.17
CA ILE A 96 3.17 5.94 -9.93
C ILE A 96 3.10 4.89 -11.04
N ALA A 97 2.59 3.70 -10.74
CA ALA A 97 2.43 2.65 -11.75
C ALA A 97 1.52 3.12 -12.88
N ASP A 98 0.42 3.79 -12.55
CA ASP A 98 -0.50 4.35 -13.54
C ASP A 98 0.18 5.41 -14.40
N ALA A 99 1.02 6.25 -13.78
CA ALA A 99 1.78 7.27 -14.50
C ALA A 99 2.75 6.65 -15.50
N VAL A 100 3.45 5.59 -15.12
CA VAL A 100 4.37 4.87 -16.02
C VAL A 100 3.59 4.28 -17.18
N THR A 101 2.48 3.60 -16.90
CA THR A 101 1.61 3.02 -17.92
C THR A 101 1.01 4.11 -18.83
N GLY A 102 0.58 5.22 -18.24
CA GLY A 102 0.02 6.34 -18.97
C GLY A 102 1.02 7.00 -19.90
N GLN A 103 2.27 7.13 -19.47
CA GLN A 103 3.34 7.66 -20.31
C GLN A 103 3.57 6.80 -21.54
N THR A 104 3.59 5.48 -21.34
CA THR A 104 3.78 4.54 -22.44
C THR A 104 2.61 4.60 -23.43
N LYS A 105 1.37 4.66 -22.90
CA LYS A 105 0.18 4.80 -23.74
C LYS A 105 0.19 6.09 -24.54
N LEU A 106 0.58 7.18 -23.92
CA LEU A 106 0.66 8.47 -24.59
C LEU A 106 1.71 8.45 -25.70
N ARG A 107 2.87 7.86 -25.43
CA ARG A 107 3.93 7.74 -26.42
C ARG A 107 3.47 6.93 -27.63
N ASN A 108 2.80 5.81 -27.40
CA ASN A 108 2.27 4.97 -28.48
C ASN A 108 1.22 5.73 -29.28
N PHE A 109 0.36 6.48 -28.62
CA PHE A 109 -0.65 7.30 -29.27
C PHE A 109 0.00 8.36 -30.19
N MET A 110 1.03 9.04 -29.69
CA MET A 110 1.73 10.06 -30.48
C MET A 110 2.45 9.46 -31.68
N ASN A 111 3.04 8.28 -31.55
CA ASN A 111 3.71 7.58 -32.64
C ASN A 111 2.73 7.21 -33.74
N VAL A 112 1.55 6.71 -33.36
CA VAL A 112 0.48 6.39 -34.34
C VAL A 112 0.05 7.65 -35.11
N ARG A 113 -0.09 8.78 -34.43
CA ARG A 113 -0.46 10.03 -35.07
C ARG A 113 0.60 10.51 -36.05
N GLN A 114 1.87 10.36 -35.72
CA GLN A 114 2.96 10.72 -36.62
C GLN A 114 2.96 9.86 -37.88
N GLU A 115 2.71 8.56 -37.74
CA GLU A 115 2.59 7.65 -38.88
C GLU A 115 1.43 8.05 -39.80
N GLN A 116 0.30 8.45 -39.22
CA GLN A 116 -0.85 8.88 -40.01
C GLN A 116 -0.61 10.21 -40.71
N ALA A 117 0.22 11.08 -40.13
CA ALA A 117 0.52 12.39 -40.72
C ALA A 117 1.52 12.32 -41.86
N SER A 118 2.32 11.25 -41.92
CA SER A 118 3.30 11.07 -43.01
C SER A 118 2.75 10.29 -44.17
#